data_deeebb8e45ef5332a857b38ce300b6f6
#
_entry.id   deeebb8e45ef5332a857b38ce300b6f6
#
_cell.length_a   1.000
_cell.length_b   1.000
_cell.length_c   1.000
_cell.angle_alpha   90.00
_cell.angle_beta   90.00
_cell.angle_gamma   90.00
#
_symmetry.space_group_name_H-M   'P 1'
#
loop_
_entity.id
_entity.type
_entity.pdbx_description
1 polymer ?
#
loop_
_entity_poly.entity_id
_entity_poly.type
_entity_poly.pdbx_seq_one_letter_code
_entity_poly.pdbx_strand_id
1 'polypeptide(L)'
;MLQTITSQSDVTYKQLLDTMQTPIMLLNKELVFEYVNPGYMRLVSKESAELLGRYVFDAFPESEEAIAPMREAFQKTLSGETITMDEQPYSIMDADGVTRKHIWRIVNRPLRDEAGNVKYLLQEAEDITATSDMKRQRNIISNELDHRVKNLLAVINAIVDLSGTNSETVSEFRRSLSDRFQAISKSHERLAKSDWKGLDIKDVIRDTLQPFCDLQDGTVTINGPPLKLAVRSTRDASMLFHEFATNAAKYGFLSNRSGRLNIDWRIDPKERMGYFIWKESGLSGIRPPEETGFGTLLSRSFPNMKVEKTYEDDGIRINITVSQDILELEQ
;
A
#
# COMPACT_ATOMS: atom_id res chain seq x y z
N MET A 1 25.75 -15.20 45.77
CA MET A 1 25.80 -14.59 47.12
C MET A 1 26.05 -13.07 46.93
N LEU A 2 24.99 -12.29 46.70
CA LEU A 2 25.06 -10.82 46.64
C LEU A 2 25.31 -10.33 48.04
N GLN A 3 26.59 -10.14 48.42
CA GLN A 3 26.92 -9.55 49.69
C GLN A 3 26.40 -8.10 49.75
N THR A 4 25.70 -7.80 50.84
CA THR A 4 25.19 -6.54 51.30
C THR A 4 26.31 -5.47 51.26
N ILE A 5 26.28 -4.59 50.28
CA ILE A 5 27.03 -3.32 50.36
C ILE A 5 26.08 -2.32 51.02
N THR A 6 26.21 -2.16 52.31
CA THR A 6 25.57 -1.10 53.09
C THR A 6 26.31 0.20 52.82
N SER A 7 25.80 0.99 51.91
CA SER A 7 25.95 2.45 51.98
C SER A 7 24.68 3.03 52.56
N GLN A 8 24.73 4.15 53.25
CA GLN A 8 23.74 4.84 54.09
C GLN A 8 22.27 4.97 53.58
N SER A 9 21.80 4.08 52.71
CA SER A 9 20.42 3.98 52.26
C SER A 9 19.84 2.63 52.68
N ASP A 10 18.67 2.63 53.31
CA ASP A 10 17.93 1.44 53.79
C ASP A 10 17.47 0.49 52.64
N VAL A 11 17.86 0.75 51.40
CA VAL A 11 17.44 0.00 50.18
C VAL A 11 18.60 -0.79 49.63
N THR A 12 18.45 -2.10 49.48
CA THR A 12 19.43 -2.98 48.84
C THR A 12 19.30 -2.93 47.30
N TYR A 13 20.41 -3.19 46.59
CA TYR A 13 20.36 -3.28 45.10
C TYR A 13 19.34 -4.29 44.59
N LYS A 14 19.12 -5.38 45.31
CA LYS A 14 18.08 -6.37 45.00
C LYS A 14 16.69 -5.74 45.05
N GLN A 15 16.37 -4.98 46.09
CA GLN A 15 15.08 -4.30 46.21
C GLN A 15 14.86 -3.31 45.05
N LEU A 16 15.90 -2.60 44.59
CA LEU A 16 15.80 -1.71 43.46
C LEU A 16 15.47 -2.49 42.18
N LEU A 17 16.19 -3.57 41.89
CA LEU A 17 15.95 -4.40 40.73
C LEU A 17 14.56 -5.07 40.76
N ASP A 18 14.10 -5.48 41.95
CA ASP A 18 12.79 -6.10 42.14
C ASP A 18 11.62 -5.12 41.89
N THR A 19 11.84 -3.79 42.03
CA THR A 19 10.83 -2.79 41.70
C THR A 19 10.74 -2.45 40.20
N MET A 20 11.76 -2.82 39.44
CA MET A 20 11.78 -2.53 38.01
C MET A 20 10.80 -3.46 37.26
N GLN A 21 10.01 -2.85 36.37
CA GLN A 21 9.08 -3.59 35.52
C GLN A 21 9.78 -4.26 34.34
N THR A 22 10.89 -3.67 33.90
CA THR A 22 11.73 -4.22 32.82
C THR A 22 12.26 -5.60 33.25
N PRO A 23 12.05 -6.64 32.46
CA PRO A 23 12.62 -7.97 32.71
C PRO A 23 14.15 -7.93 32.80
N ILE A 24 14.70 -8.41 33.89
CA ILE A 24 16.15 -8.42 34.14
C ILE A 24 16.55 -9.81 34.62
N MET A 25 17.61 -10.35 34.00
CA MET A 25 18.32 -11.54 34.50
C MET A 25 19.80 -11.27 34.63
N LEU A 26 20.44 -12.00 35.53
CA LEU A 26 21.88 -12.01 35.72
C LEU A 26 22.40 -13.45 35.58
N LEU A 27 23.38 -13.64 34.69
CA LEU A 27 24.08 -14.90 34.49
C LEU A 27 25.53 -14.78 34.95
N ASN A 28 26.09 -15.86 35.49
CA ASN A 28 27.52 -15.98 35.73
C ASN A 28 28.30 -16.34 34.44
N LYS A 29 29.59 -16.53 34.51
CA LYS A 29 30.46 -16.87 33.35
C LYS A 29 30.10 -18.19 32.69
N GLU A 30 29.57 -19.10 33.44
CA GLU A 30 29.10 -20.40 32.99
C GLU A 30 27.68 -20.37 32.44
N LEU A 31 27.11 -19.15 32.28
CA LEU A 31 25.74 -18.89 31.81
C LEU A 31 24.67 -19.54 32.70
N VAL A 32 24.93 -19.58 34.00
CA VAL A 32 23.99 -20.06 35.03
C VAL A 32 23.27 -18.85 35.64
N PHE A 33 21.97 -18.99 35.89
CA PHE A 33 21.17 -17.95 36.52
C PHE A 33 21.59 -17.66 37.95
N GLU A 34 21.99 -16.44 38.23
CA GLU A 34 22.31 -15.93 39.58
C GLU A 34 21.20 -15.04 40.14
N TYR A 35 20.46 -14.37 39.28
CA TYR A 35 19.36 -13.51 39.67
C TYR A 35 18.36 -13.34 38.52
N VAL A 36 17.08 -13.21 38.90
CA VAL A 36 15.99 -12.80 38.05
C VAL A 36 15.07 -11.88 38.83
N ASN A 37 14.58 -10.81 38.21
CA ASN A 37 13.61 -9.92 38.87
C ASN A 37 12.15 -10.39 38.60
N PRO A 38 11.15 -9.86 39.32
CA PRO A 38 9.75 -10.17 39.11
C PRO A 38 9.28 -9.91 37.65
N GLY A 39 9.87 -8.92 36.96
CA GLY A 39 9.62 -8.64 35.54
C GLY A 39 10.00 -9.81 34.66
N TYR A 40 11.20 -10.37 34.86
CA TYR A 40 11.69 -11.54 34.11
C TYR A 40 10.86 -12.79 34.39
N MET A 41 10.52 -13.06 35.66
CA MET A 41 9.67 -14.18 36.03
C MET A 41 8.31 -14.15 35.34
N ARG A 42 7.67 -12.97 35.31
CA ARG A 42 6.42 -12.77 34.55
C ARG A 42 6.60 -13.00 33.06
N LEU A 43 7.69 -12.49 32.48
CA LEU A 43 8.00 -12.65 31.07
C LEU A 43 8.06 -14.14 30.67
N VAL A 44 8.78 -14.97 31.43
CA VAL A 44 9.00 -16.36 31.09
C VAL A 44 7.99 -17.32 31.73
N SER A 45 7.04 -16.80 32.52
CA SER A 45 6.04 -17.58 33.28
C SER A 45 6.66 -18.69 34.14
N LYS A 46 7.79 -18.36 34.79
CA LYS A 46 8.53 -19.29 35.67
C LYS A 46 8.86 -18.61 37.00
N GLU A 47 8.88 -19.40 38.07
CA GLU A 47 9.31 -18.91 39.38
C GLU A 47 10.84 -18.88 39.47
N SER A 48 11.39 -18.03 40.36
CA SER A 48 12.83 -17.91 40.55
C SER A 48 13.50 -19.26 40.94
N ALA A 49 12.81 -20.10 41.71
CA ALA A 49 13.29 -21.41 42.14
C ALA A 49 13.48 -22.40 40.96
N GLU A 50 12.78 -22.18 39.84
CA GLU A 50 12.92 -23.01 38.64
C GLU A 50 14.08 -22.55 37.74
N LEU A 51 14.59 -21.35 37.96
CA LEU A 51 15.62 -20.70 37.11
C LEU A 51 16.99 -20.68 37.83
N LEU A 52 17.03 -20.23 39.08
CA LEU A 52 18.28 -20.00 39.79
C LEU A 52 19.12 -21.28 39.89
N GLY A 53 20.40 -21.14 39.60
CA GLY A 53 21.35 -22.24 39.59
C GLY A 53 21.30 -23.16 38.37
N ARG A 54 20.41 -22.88 37.40
CA ARG A 54 20.33 -23.67 36.15
C ARG A 54 21.07 -22.96 35.02
N TYR A 55 21.58 -23.75 34.09
CA TYR A 55 22.13 -23.25 32.83
C TYR A 55 21.02 -22.69 31.95
N VAL A 56 21.24 -21.50 31.35
CA VAL A 56 20.20 -20.76 30.67
C VAL A 56 19.54 -21.53 29.52
N PHE A 57 20.31 -22.28 28.73
CA PHE A 57 19.75 -23.04 27.60
C PHE A 57 19.11 -24.38 28.03
N ASP A 58 19.35 -24.84 29.27
CA ASP A 58 18.62 -25.99 29.85
C ASP A 58 17.26 -25.52 30.43
N ALA A 59 17.19 -24.27 30.88
CA ALA A 59 15.93 -23.70 31.36
C ALA A 59 14.96 -23.36 30.20
N PHE A 60 15.51 -23.11 28.99
CA PHE A 60 14.80 -22.80 27.77
C PHE A 60 15.34 -23.63 26.60
N PRO A 61 14.96 -24.90 26.50
CA PRO A 61 15.43 -25.78 25.44
C PRO A 61 14.79 -25.39 24.10
N GLU A 62 15.62 -25.04 23.14
CA GLU A 62 15.26 -24.70 21.77
C GLU A 62 16.19 -25.41 20.78
N SER A 63 15.91 -25.30 19.47
CA SER A 63 16.83 -25.84 18.46
C SER A 63 18.17 -25.11 18.46
N GLU A 64 19.24 -25.78 18.08
CA GLU A 64 20.58 -25.19 18.03
C GLU A 64 20.62 -23.94 17.13
N GLU A 65 19.84 -23.94 16.04
CA GLU A 65 19.73 -22.78 15.12
C GLU A 65 19.09 -21.56 15.81
N ALA A 66 18.11 -21.78 16.69
CA ALA A 66 17.44 -20.72 17.45
C ALA A 66 18.32 -20.18 18.59
N ILE A 67 19.13 -21.03 19.21
CA ILE A 67 20.00 -20.70 20.33
C ILE A 67 21.29 -20.00 19.88
N ALA A 68 21.82 -20.33 18.70
CA ALA A 68 23.14 -19.89 18.24
C ALA A 68 23.34 -18.36 18.29
N PRO A 69 22.38 -17.50 17.84
CA PRO A 69 22.55 -16.05 17.91
C PRO A 69 22.64 -15.53 19.35
N MET A 70 21.87 -16.10 20.28
CA MET A 70 21.89 -15.70 21.68
C MET A 70 23.18 -16.16 22.37
N ARG A 71 23.65 -17.38 22.06
CA ARG A 71 24.92 -17.90 22.56
C ARG A 71 26.08 -17.02 22.11
N GLU A 72 26.13 -16.62 20.86
CA GLU A 72 27.13 -15.71 20.34
C GLU A 72 27.08 -14.36 21.05
N ALA A 73 25.88 -13.79 21.23
CA ALA A 73 25.71 -12.54 21.97
C ALA A 73 26.22 -12.64 23.42
N PHE A 74 25.94 -13.75 24.11
CA PHE A 74 26.43 -13.97 25.47
C PHE A 74 27.95 -14.10 25.50
N GLN A 75 28.59 -14.83 24.59
CA GLN A 75 30.04 -14.96 24.50
C GLN A 75 30.70 -13.58 24.26
N LYS A 76 30.20 -12.79 23.35
CA LYS A 76 30.69 -11.41 23.12
C LYS A 76 30.53 -10.54 24.35
N THR A 77 29.42 -10.67 25.06
CA THR A 77 29.20 -9.92 26.29
C THR A 77 30.18 -10.34 27.39
N LEU A 78 30.45 -11.64 27.54
CA LEU A 78 31.44 -12.12 28.50
C LEU A 78 32.89 -11.75 28.14
N SER A 79 33.17 -11.43 26.84
CA SER A 79 34.44 -10.84 26.40
C SER A 79 34.54 -9.34 26.72
N GLY A 80 33.45 -8.72 27.16
CA GLY A 80 33.44 -7.34 27.64
C GLY A 80 32.67 -6.33 26.78
N GLU A 81 31.94 -6.82 25.76
CA GLU A 81 31.17 -6.00 24.87
C GLU A 81 29.69 -5.84 25.34
N THR A 82 29.06 -4.71 25.07
CA THR A 82 27.60 -4.56 25.21
C THR A 82 26.97 -4.95 23.89
N ILE A 83 26.07 -5.91 23.91
CA ILE A 83 25.37 -6.42 22.72
C ILE A 83 23.90 -6.06 22.79
N THR A 84 23.39 -5.41 21.75
CA THR A 84 21.95 -5.13 21.56
C THR A 84 21.44 -6.00 20.43
N MET A 85 20.33 -6.69 20.69
CA MET A 85 19.59 -7.48 19.71
C MET A 85 18.20 -6.85 19.57
N ASP A 86 17.98 -6.18 18.46
CA ASP A 86 16.69 -5.57 18.14
C ASP A 86 15.74 -6.58 17.48
N GLU A 87 14.44 -6.38 17.69
CA GLU A 87 13.34 -7.08 17.00
C GLU A 87 13.42 -8.62 17.14
N GLN A 88 13.77 -9.12 18.32
CA GLN A 88 13.79 -10.56 18.58
C GLN A 88 12.36 -11.08 18.80
N PRO A 89 11.85 -11.97 17.93
CA PRO A 89 10.54 -12.57 18.13
C PRO A 89 10.62 -13.66 19.20
N TYR A 90 9.75 -13.56 20.19
CA TYR A 90 9.59 -14.59 21.20
C TYR A 90 8.12 -14.77 21.56
N SER A 91 7.68 -16.01 21.67
CA SER A 91 6.29 -16.34 21.97
C SER A 91 6.12 -16.61 23.46
N ILE A 92 5.19 -15.90 24.09
CA ILE A 92 4.86 -16.06 25.51
C ILE A 92 3.48 -16.68 25.62
N MET A 93 3.34 -17.63 26.53
CA MET A 93 2.04 -18.16 26.92
C MET A 93 1.45 -17.26 27.99
N ASP A 94 0.34 -16.59 27.70
CA ASP A 94 -0.38 -15.77 28.65
C ASP A 94 -1.04 -16.60 29.76
N ALA A 95 -1.51 -15.94 30.81
CA ALA A 95 -2.25 -16.55 31.90
C ALA A 95 -3.50 -17.33 31.44
N ASP A 96 -4.07 -16.96 30.30
CA ASP A 96 -5.22 -17.62 29.67
C ASP A 96 -4.85 -18.84 28.84
N GLY A 97 -3.56 -19.25 28.81
CA GLY A 97 -3.04 -20.37 28.03
C GLY A 97 -2.91 -20.09 26.52
N VAL A 98 -3.05 -18.83 26.09
CA VAL A 98 -2.90 -18.40 24.71
C VAL A 98 -1.47 -17.96 24.45
N THR A 99 -0.81 -18.61 23.46
CA THR A 99 0.53 -18.21 23.04
C THR A 99 0.45 -16.97 22.14
N ARG A 100 1.06 -15.86 22.56
CA ARG A 100 1.18 -14.63 21.78
C ARG A 100 2.63 -14.36 21.41
N LYS A 101 2.82 -13.90 20.18
CA LYS A 101 4.12 -13.50 19.67
C LYS A 101 4.40 -12.06 20.08
N HIS A 102 5.49 -11.84 20.78
CA HIS A 102 6.01 -10.54 21.15
C HIS A 102 7.31 -10.26 20.41
N ILE A 103 7.62 -8.99 20.26
CA ILE A 103 8.90 -8.50 19.69
C ILE A 103 9.69 -7.83 20.81
N TRP A 104 10.89 -8.32 21.03
CA TRP A 104 11.75 -7.89 22.13
C TRP A 104 12.98 -7.16 21.63
N ARG A 105 13.36 -6.13 22.37
CA ARG A 105 14.72 -5.60 22.33
C ARG A 105 15.45 -6.19 23.54
N ILE A 106 16.59 -6.83 23.28
CA ILE A 106 17.42 -7.46 24.30
C ILE A 106 18.75 -6.73 24.34
N VAL A 107 19.16 -6.32 25.54
CA VAL A 107 20.45 -5.70 25.79
C VAL A 107 21.24 -6.51 26.80
N ASN A 108 22.37 -7.04 26.39
CA ASN A 108 23.31 -7.78 27.22
C ASN A 108 24.49 -6.86 27.60
N ARG A 109 24.74 -6.68 28.91
CA ARG A 109 25.83 -5.84 29.42
C ARG A 109 26.77 -6.65 30.31
N PRO A 110 28.10 -6.51 30.16
CA PRO A 110 29.05 -7.11 31.08
C PRO A 110 29.08 -6.36 32.40
N LEU A 111 28.92 -7.07 33.52
CA LEU A 111 29.18 -6.53 34.84
C LEU A 111 30.58 -6.96 35.31
N ARG A 112 31.38 -5.99 35.73
CA ARG A 112 32.78 -6.20 36.11
C ARG A 112 32.93 -6.21 37.63
N ASP A 113 33.93 -6.97 38.09
CA ASP A 113 34.38 -6.93 39.47
C ASP A 113 35.30 -5.71 39.75
N GLU A 114 35.76 -5.54 40.99
CA GLU A 114 36.66 -4.45 41.38
C GLU A 114 38.02 -4.50 40.66
N ALA A 115 38.43 -5.66 40.13
CA ALA A 115 39.65 -5.83 39.37
C ALA A 115 39.44 -5.55 37.88
N GLY A 116 38.21 -5.21 37.45
CA GLY A 116 37.86 -4.90 36.07
C GLY A 116 37.52 -6.14 35.22
N ASN A 117 37.54 -7.36 35.78
CA ASN A 117 37.19 -8.54 35.03
C ASN A 117 35.67 -8.69 34.93
N VAL A 118 35.19 -9.16 33.78
CA VAL A 118 33.76 -9.46 33.64
C VAL A 118 33.42 -10.62 34.60
N LYS A 119 32.48 -10.38 35.51
CA LYS A 119 32.02 -11.35 36.50
C LYS A 119 30.65 -11.92 36.17
N TYR A 120 29.77 -11.06 35.66
CA TYR A 120 28.40 -11.46 35.31
C TYR A 120 28.01 -10.82 33.97
N LEU A 121 27.02 -11.42 33.35
CA LEU A 121 26.26 -10.86 32.25
C LEU A 121 24.89 -10.40 32.78
N LEU A 122 24.56 -9.12 32.57
CA LEU A 122 23.23 -8.56 32.81
C LEU A 122 22.47 -8.51 31.49
N GLN A 123 21.29 -9.13 31.44
CA GLN A 123 20.36 -8.97 30.32
C GLN A 123 19.16 -8.17 30.76
N GLU A 124 18.81 -7.20 29.93
CA GLU A 124 17.54 -6.46 29.99
C GLU A 124 16.73 -6.82 28.75
N ALA A 125 15.43 -7.07 28.91
CA ALA A 125 14.51 -7.29 27.80
C ALA A 125 13.40 -6.23 27.86
N GLU A 126 13.14 -5.58 26.73
CA GLU A 126 12.08 -4.59 26.56
C GLU A 126 11.07 -5.12 25.53
N ASP A 127 9.80 -5.16 25.89
CA ASP A 127 8.74 -5.48 24.92
C ASP A 127 8.50 -4.28 24.01
N ILE A 128 8.89 -4.42 22.75
CA ILE A 128 8.74 -3.37 21.72
C ILE A 128 7.64 -3.73 20.70
N THR A 129 6.78 -4.71 20.99
CA THR A 129 5.74 -5.20 20.07
C THR A 129 4.90 -4.06 19.53
N ALA A 130 4.33 -3.23 20.41
CA ALA A 130 3.49 -2.10 20.02
C ALA A 130 4.27 -1.07 19.16
N THR A 131 5.52 -0.79 19.52
CA THR A 131 6.37 0.16 18.79
C THR A 131 6.77 -0.38 17.41
N SER A 132 7.11 -1.68 17.34
CA SER A 132 7.45 -2.36 16.09
C SER A 132 6.24 -2.44 15.15
N ASP A 133 5.06 -2.76 15.66
CA ASP A 133 3.81 -2.78 14.89
C ASP A 133 3.46 -1.40 14.35
N MET A 134 3.54 -0.34 15.16
CA MET A 134 3.32 1.03 14.72
C MET A 134 4.32 1.44 13.62
N LYS A 135 5.61 1.09 13.77
CA LYS A 135 6.65 1.35 12.77
C LYS A 135 6.34 0.62 11.47
N ARG A 136 5.91 -0.64 11.55
CA ARG A 136 5.52 -1.45 10.39
C ARG A 136 4.30 -0.87 9.67
N GLN A 137 3.27 -0.50 10.41
CA GLN A 137 2.07 0.14 9.84
C GLN A 137 2.42 1.47 9.16
N ARG A 138 3.23 2.32 9.82
CA ARG A 138 3.70 3.57 9.21
C ARG A 138 4.46 3.35 7.91
N ASN A 139 5.34 2.34 7.86
CA ASN A 139 6.09 2.02 6.66
C ASN A 139 5.17 1.52 5.52
N ILE A 140 4.16 0.71 5.83
CA ILE A 140 3.16 0.26 4.84
C ILE A 140 2.41 1.46 4.27
N ILE A 141 1.93 2.38 5.13
CA ILE A 141 1.21 3.57 4.70
C ILE A 141 2.13 4.49 3.86
N SER A 142 3.39 4.68 4.29
CA SER A 142 4.36 5.50 3.55
C SER A 142 4.62 4.93 2.15
N ASN A 143 4.86 3.62 2.04
CA ASN A 143 5.08 2.96 0.76
C ASN A 143 3.85 3.06 -0.17
N GLU A 144 2.65 2.92 0.38
CA GLU A 144 1.40 3.09 -0.37
C GLU A 144 1.24 4.54 -0.86
N LEU A 145 1.55 5.52 -0.01
CA LEU A 145 1.53 6.94 -0.40
C LEU A 145 2.54 7.23 -1.52
N ASP A 146 3.77 6.74 -1.39
CA ASP A 146 4.81 6.92 -2.41
C ASP A 146 4.38 6.31 -3.76
N HIS A 147 3.76 5.12 -3.71
CA HIS A 147 3.22 4.49 -4.90
C HIS A 147 2.07 5.30 -5.53
N ARG A 148 1.18 5.85 -4.71
CA ARG A 148 0.08 6.73 -5.19
C ARG A 148 0.61 8.03 -5.78
N VAL A 149 1.61 8.66 -5.16
CA VAL A 149 2.25 9.88 -5.69
C VAL A 149 2.90 9.61 -7.05
N LYS A 150 3.65 8.51 -7.19
CA LYS A 150 4.24 8.11 -8.48
C LYS A 150 3.18 7.90 -9.56
N ASN A 151 2.06 7.26 -9.22
CA ASN A 151 0.96 7.05 -10.15
C ASN A 151 0.30 8.38 -10.58
N LEU A 152 0.12 9.32 -9.64
CA LEU A 152 -0.40 10.65 -9.95
C LEU A 152 0.54 11.43 -10.88
N LEU A 153 1.84 11.41 -10.62
CA LEU A 153 2.83 12.07 -11.47
C LEU A 153 2.87 11.46 -12.88
N ALA A 154 2.74 10.14 -13.00
CA ALA A 154 2.65 9.48 -14.31
C ALA A 154 1.43 9.94 -15.10
N VAL A 155 0.27 10.10 -14.45
CA VAL A 155 -0.95 10.63 -15.06
C VAL A 155 -0.78 12.09 -15.48
N ILE A 156 -0.19 12.92 -14.63
CA ILE A 156 0.07 14.34 -14.96
C ILE A 156 0.97 14.43 -16.20
N ASN A 157 2.06 13.67 -16.25
CA ASN A 157 2.95 13.64 -17.40
C ASN A 157 2.20 13.18 -18.67
N ALA A 158 1.39 12.11 -18.59
CA ALA A 158 0.59 11.67 -19.72
C ALA A 158 -0.38 12.76 -20.22
N ILE A 159 -1.01 13.53 -19.32
CA ILE A 159 -1.91 14.66 -19.67
C ILE A 159 -1.12 15.76 -20.36
N VAL A 160 0.06 16.11 -19.85
CA VAL A 160 0.94 17.13 -20.44
C VAL A 160 1.36 16.71 -21.85
N ASP A 161 1.83 15.47 -22.03
CA ASP A 161 2.26 14.93 -23.32
C ASP A 161 1.09 14.90 -24.33
N LEU A 162 -0.08 14.41 -23.92
CA LEU A 162 -1.30 14.40 -24.73
C LEU A 162 -1.74 15.82 -25.12
N SER A 163 -1.57 16.78 -24.24
CA SER A 163 -1.94 18.18 -24.53
C SER A 163 -0.95 18.81 -25.50
N GLY A 164 0.34 18.46 -25.43
CA GLY A 164 1.37 18.95 -26.32
C GLY A 164 1.29 18.41 -27.74
N THR A 165 0.99 17.12 -27.90
CA THR A 165 0.99 16.43 -29.20
C THR A 165 -0.03 17.01 -30.19
N ASN A 166 -1.15 17.56 -29.69
CA ASN A 166 -2.27 18.04 -30.53
C ASN A 166 -2.45 19.55 -30.50
N SER A 167 -1.44 20.32 -30.11
CA SER A 167 -1.52 21.77 -29.98
C SER A 167 -0.44 22.45 -30.82
N GLU A 168 -0.86 23.29 -31.76
CA GLU A 168 0.05 24.09 -32.59
C GLU A 168 0.47 25.39 -31.89
N THR A 169 -0.31 25.86 -30.91
CA THR A 169 -0.08 27.09 -30.17
C THR A 169 -0.08 26.86 -28.66
N VAL A 170 0.64 27.71 -27.91
CA VAL A 170 0.63 27.75 -26.45
C VAL A 170 -0.80 27.95 -25.90
N SER A 171 -1.64 28.70 -26.58
CA SER A 171 -3.02 28.92 -26.16
C SER A 171 -3.88 27.66 -26.26
N GLU A 172 -3.71 26.88 -27.33
CA GLU A 172 -4.38 25.59 -27.51
C GLU A 172 -3.88 24.55 -26.50
N PHE A 173 -2.58 24.47 -26.29
CA PHE A 173 -1.99 23.64 -25.27
C PHE A 173 -2.59 23.92 -23.89
N ARG A 174 -2.62 25.19 -23.49
CA ARG A 174 -3.17 25.62 -22.21
C ARG A 174 -4.65 25.24 -22.06
N ARG A 175 -5.46 25.44 -23.09
CA ARG A 175 -6.87 25.09 -23.10
C ARG A 175 -7.04 23.58 -22.96
N SER A 176 -6.37 22.80 -23.80
CA SER A 176 -6.39 21.34 -23.80
C SER A 176 -5.99 20.75 -22.45
N LEU A 177 -4.94 21.29 -21.83
CA LEU A 177 -4.48 20.90 -20.50
C LEU A 177 -5.52 21.21 -19.42
N SER A 178 -6.11 22.42 -19.45
CA SER A 178 -7.14 22.85 -18.50
C SER A 178 -8.39 21.97 -18.58
N ASP A 179 -8.86 21.65 -19.78
CA ASP A 179 -10.07 20.85 -20.00
C ASP A 179 -9.89 19.43 -19.44
N ARG A 180 -8.71 18.83 -19.62
CA ARG A 180 -8.37 17.51 -19.07
C ARG A 180 -8.27 17.50 -17.55
N PHE A 181 -7.66 18.53 -16.96
CA PHE A 181 -7.64 18.66 -15.50
C PHE A 181 -9.05 18.84 -14.92
N GLN A 182 -9.91 19.61 -15.58
CA GLN A 182 -11.31 19.75 -15.15
C GLN A 182 -12.08 18.43 -15.20
N ALA A 183 -11.89 17.62 -16.25
CA ALA A 183 -12.53 16.31 -16.36
C ALA A 183 -12.11 15.38 -15.19
N ILE A 184 -10.82 15.37 -14.84
CA ILE A 184 -10.32 14.59 -13.72
C ILE A 184 -10.83 15.11 -12.38
N SER A 185 -10.82 16.43 -12.17
CA SER A 185 -11.34 17.03 -10.93
C SER A 185 -12.82 16.70 -10.73
N LYS A 186 -13.63 16.75 -11.78
CA LYS A 186 -15.05 16.42 -11.71
C LYS A 186 -15.28 14.94 -11.33
N SER A 187 -14.50 14.04 -11.92
CA SER A 187 -14.59 12.61 -11.56
C SER A 187 -14.14 12.34 -10.11
N HIS A 188 -13.11 13.04 -9.65
CA HIS A 188 -12.62 12.95 -8.27
C HIS A 188 -13.65 13.45 -7.24
N GLU A 189 -14.31 14.59 -7.52
CA GLU A 189 -15.38 15.11 -6.67
C GLU A 189 -16.55 14.12 -6.56
N ARG A 190 -16.91 13.46 -7.65
CA ARG A 190 -17.97 12.43 -7.65
C ARG A 190 -17.58 11.19 -6.88
N LEU A 191 -16.35 10.73 -7.03
CA LEU A 191 -15.81 9.62 -6.23
C LEU A 191 -15.83 9.93 -4.74
N ALA A 192 -15.47 11.16 -4.36
CA ALA A 192 -15.53 11.60 -2.97
C ALA A 192 -16.98 11.59 -2.44
N LYS A 193 -17.97 12.02 -3.26
CA LYS A 193 -19.40 11.98 -2.90
C LYS A 193 -19.97 10.57 -2.81
N SER A 194 -19.38 9.59 -3.51
CA SER A 194 -19.76 8.16 -3.46
C SER A 194 -19.03 7.37 -2.37
N ASP A 195 -18.37 8.03 -1.40
CA ASP A 195 -17.51 7.39 -0.40
C ASP A 195 -16.46 6.46 -1.01
N TRP A 196 -15.93 6.84 -2.17
CA TRP A 196 -14.93 6.06 -2.91
C TRP A 196 -15.38 4.64 -3.29
N LYS A 197 -16.68 4.46 -3.52
CA LYS A 197 -17.26 3.16 -3.93
C LYS A 197 -17.29 2.94 -5.44
N GLY A 198 -16.57 3.77 -6.21
CA GLY A 198 -16.64 3.73 -7.66
C GLY A 198 -17.88 4.44 -8.24
N LEU A 199 -18.02 4.51 -9.56
CA LEU A 199 -19.13 5.14 -10.25
C LEU A 199 -19.73 4.23 -11.32
N ASP A 200 -21.03 4.37 -11.57
CA ASP A 200 -21.69 3.73 -12.72
C ASP A 200 -21.12 4.29 -14.03
N ILE A 201 -20.82 3.42 -14.97
CA ILE A 201 -20.22 3.83 -16.26
C ILE A 201 -21.14 4.71 -17.08
N LYS A 202 -22.46 4.50 -16.99
CA LYS A 202 -23.45 5.37 -17.65
C LYS A 202 -23.33 6.80 -17.17
N ASP A 203 -23.15 6.98 -15.87
CA ASP A 203 -23.01 8.31 -15.27
C ASP A 203 -21.69 8.96 -15.70
N VAL A 204 -20.59 8.20 -15.75
CA VAL A 204 -19.31 8.71 -16.26
C VAL A 204 -19.42 9.17 -17.70
N ILE A 205 -20.06 8.38 -18.56
CA ILE A 205 -20.27 8.73 -19.97
C ILE A 205 -21.17 9.95 -20.12
N ARG A 206 -22.31 10.00 -19.41
CA ARG A 206 -23.24 11.13 -19.45
C ARG A 206 -22.59 12.43 -19.03
N ASP A 207 -21.87 12.42 -17.91
CA ASP A 207 -21.17 13.61 -17.40
C ASP A 207 -20.13 14.14 -18.34
N THR A 208 -19.49 13.23 -19.07
CA THR A 208 -18.46 13.57 -20.04
C THR A 208 -19.07 14.20 -21.31
N LEU A 209 -20.24 13.70 -21.76
CA LEU A 209 -20.91 14.18 -22.96
C LEU A 209 -21.76 15.43 -22.75
N GLN A 210 -22.31 15.62 -21.55
CA GLN A 210 -23.21 16.73 -21.21
C GLN A 210 -22.71 18.14 -21.60
N PRO A 211 -21.39 18.46 -21.50
CA PRO A 211 -20.87 19.75 -21.94
C PRO A 211 -20.91 19.96 -23.47
N PHE A 212 -21.03 18.90 -24.25
CA PHE A 212 -20.89 18.91 -25.71
C PHE A 212 -22.21 18.78 -26.46
N CYS A 213 -23.22 18.12 -25.85
CA CYS A 213 -24.51 17.86 -26.50
C CYS A 213 -25.67 17.74 -25.50
N ASP A 214 -26.89 17.91 -26.02
CA ASP A 214 -28.11 17.58 -25.28
C ASP A 214 -28.35 16.05 -25.39
N LEU A 215 -28.29 15.38 -24.27
CA LEU A 215 -28.50 13.92 -24.21
C LEU A 215 -29.96 13.51 -24.36
N GLN A 216 -30.90 14.46 -24.45
CA GLN A 216 -32.34 14.22 -24.56
C GLN A 216 -32.86 14.35 -26.00
N ASP A 217 -32.06 14.85 -26.93
CA ASP A 217 -32.47 15.08 -28.32
C ASP A 217 -32.53 13.79 -29.17
N GLY A 218 -32.14 12.66 -28.62
CA GLY A 218 -32.14 11.33 -29.30
C GLY A 218 -30.96 11.12 -30.25
N THR A 219 -30.01 12.03 -30.32
CA THR A 219 -28.80 11.86 -31.15
C THR A 219 -27.75 10.96 -30.48
N VAL A 220 -27.82 10.78 -29.16
CA VAL A 220 -26.92 9.95 -28.36
C VAL A 220 -27.67 8.80 -27.73
N THR A 221 -27.16 7.58 -27.94
CA THR A 221 -27.69 6.35 -27.33
C THR A 221 -26.62 5.71 -26.47
N ILE A 222 -26.94 5.36 -25.22
CA ILE A 222 -26.01 4.76 -24.24
C ILE A 222 -26.66 3.49 -23.68
N ASN A 223 -26.19 2.33 -24.10
CA ASN A 223 -26.75 1.03 -23.76
C ASN A 223 -25.71 0.06 -23.21
N GLY A 224 -26.12 -0.76 -22.25
CA GLY A 224 -25.32 -1.84 -21.69
C GLY A 224 -25.88 -2.26 -20.34
N PRO A 225 -25.42 -3.40 -19.80
CA PRO A 225 -25.78 -3.85 -18.47
C PRO A 225 -25.27 -2.88 -17.41
N PRO A 226 -25.88 -2.86 -16.21
CA PRO A 226 -25.33 -2.13 -15.08
C PRO A 226 -23.86 -2.51 -14.86
N LEU A 227 -23.00 -1.51 -14.77
CA LEU A 227 -21.57 -1.71 -14.62
C LEU A 227 -20.98 -0.60 -13.76
N LYS A 228 -20.42 -0.98 -12.63
CA LYS A 228 -19.73 -0.08 -11.74
C LYS A 228 -18.23 -0.14 -12.00
N LEU A 229 -17.61 1.01 -12.16
CA LEU A 229 -16.17 1.13 -12.33
C LEU A 229 -15.50 1.23 -10.97
N ALA A 230 -14.40 0.50 -10.78
CA ALA A 230 -13.52 0.70 -9.63
C ALA A 230 -13.02 2.16 -9.57
N VAL A 231 -12.65 2.62 -8.38
CA VAL A 231 -12.17 4.01 -8.16
C VAL A 231 -11.06 4.40 -9.14
N ARG A 232 -10.08 3.51 -9.33
CA ARG A 232 -8.98 3.74 -10.25
C ARG A 232 -9.46 3.85 -11.70
N SER A 233 -10.33 2.95 -12.11
CA SER A 233 -10.87 2.85 -13.46
C SER A 233 -11.82 3.98 -13.81
N THR A 234 -12.51 4.56 -12.82
CA THR A 234 -13.40 5.72 -13.00
C THR A 234 -12.65 6.91 -13.56
N ARG A 235 -11.47 7.21 -13.03
CA ARG A 235 -10.63 8.32 -13.52
C ARG A 235 -10.17 8.07 -14.95
N ASP A 236 -9.69 6.86 -15.20
CA ASP A 236 -9.15 6.48 -16.50
C ASP A 236 -10.23 6.47 -17.58
N ALA A 237 -11.42 5.96 -17.26
CA ALA A 237 -12.59 6.02 -18.13
C ALA A 237 -13.06 7.46 -18.38
N SER A 238 -13.10 8.30 -17.35
CA SER A 238 -13.49 9.73 -17.52
C SER A 238 -12.56 10.45 -18.48
N MET A 239 -11.26 10.21 -18.40
CA MET A 239 -10.29 10.79 -19.32
C MET A 239 -10.46 10.25 -20.73
N LEU A 240 -10.63 8.93 -20.89
CA LEU A 240 -10.84 8.29 -22.18
C LEU A 240 -12.08 8.83 -22.90
N PHE A 241 -13.22 8.83 -22.21
CA PHE A 241 -14.46 9.33 -22.80
C PHE A 241 -14.43 10.84 -23.06
N HIS A 242 -13.72 11.62 -22.23
CA HIS A 242 -13.50 13.05 -22.49
C HIS A 242 -12.74 13.28 -23.81
N GLU A 243 -11.73 12.50 -24.07
CA GLU A 243 -10.99 12.57 -25.33
C GLU A 243 -11.86 12.20 -26.54
N PHE A 244 -12.69 11.15 -26.40
CA PHE A 244 -13.61 10.78 -27.46
C PHE A 244 -14.65 11.87 -27.70
N ALA A 245 -15.23 12.44 -26.64
CA ALA A 245 -16.18 13.54 -26.74
C ALA A 245 -15.56 14.80 -27.36
N THR A 246 -14.33 15.13 -26.98
CA THR A 246 -13.58 16.27 -27.55
C THR A 246 -13.28 16.06 -29.04
N ASN A 247 -12.87 14.84 -29.41
CA ASN A 247 -12.64 14.50 -30.82
C ASN A 247 -13.95 14.51 -31.63
N ALA A 248 -15.04 13.99 -31.06
CA ALA A 248 -16.37 14.04 -31.67
C ALA A 248 -16.87 15.48 -31.86
N ALA A 249 -16.54 16.40 -30.96
CA ALA A 249 -16.87 17.81 -31.07
C ALA A 249 -16.03 18.53 -32.14
N LYS A 250 -14.77 18.15 -32.32
CA LYS A 250 -13.87 18.76 -33.29
C LYS A 250 -14.03 18.22 -34.72
N TYR A 251 -14.17 16.89 -34.83
CA TYR A 251 -14.02 16.16 -36.07
C TYR A 251 -15.14 15.15 -36.35
N GLY A 252 -16.00 14.87 -35.37
CA GLY A 252 -16.99 13.83 -35.39
C GLY A 252 -18.44 14.29 -35.44
N PHE A 253 -19.35 13.47 -34.90
CA PHE A 253 -20.79 13.66 -35.00
C PHE A 253 -21.29 14.96 -34.39
N LEU A 254 -20.62 15.54 -33.40
CA LEU A 254 -20.96 16.81 -32.78
C LEU A 254 -20.61 18.02 -33.65
N SER A 255 -19.68 17.86 -34.57
CA SER A 255 -19.36 18.92 -35.57
C SER A 255 -20.41 19.02 -36.69
N ASN A 256 -21.23 17.96 -36.88
CA ASN A 256 -22.27 17.89 -37.89
C ASN A 256 -23.64 17.57 -37.22
N ARG A 257 -24.60 18.48 -37.33
CA ARG A 257 -25.92 18.36 -36.68
C ARG A 257 -26.77 17.17 -37.11
N SER A 258 -26.39 16.41 -38.14
CA SER A 258 -27.07 15.20 -38.61
C SER A 258 -26.44 13.91 -38.12
N GLY A 259 -25.34 13.99 -37.37
CA GLY A 259 -24.65 12.80 -36.84
C GLY A 259 -25.35 12.15 -35.65
N ARG A 260 -25.00 10.91 -35.37
CA ARG A 260 -25.47 10.14 -34.22
C ARG A 260 -24.30 9.46 -33.51
N LEU A 261 -24.45 9.27 -32.19
CA LEU A 261 -23.50 8.52 -31.37
C LEU A 261 -24.21 7.36 -30.69
N ASN A 262 -23.70 6.15 -30.92
CA ASN A 262 -24.13 4.98 -30.16
C ASN A 262 -22.94 4.48 -29.30
N ILE A 263 -23.20 4.29 -28.02
CA ILE A 263 -22.25 3.76 -27.06
C ILE A 263 -22.88 2.51 -26.47
N ASP A 264 -22.26 1.37 -26.74
CA ASP A 264 -22.73 0.08 -26.29
C ASP A 264 -21.63 -0.65 -25.54
N TRP A 265 -21.97 -1.45 -24.53
CA TRP A 265 -21.01 -2.35 -23.89
C TRP A 265 -21.65 -3.65 -23.45
N ARG A 266 -20.80 -4.67 -23.38
CA ARG A 266 -21.11 -5.98 -22.83
C ARG A 266 -19.94 -6.47 -21.98
N ILE A 267 -20.26 -7.34 -21.02
CA ILE A 267 -19.26 -8.04 -20.20
C ILE A 267 -19.34 -9.52 -20.55
N ASP A 268 -18.18 -10.13 -20.77
CA ASP A 268 -18.08 -11.58 -20.91
C ASP A 268 -17.43 -12.16 -19.64
N PRO A 269 -18.21 -12.81 -18.75
CA PRO A 269 -17.69 -13.37 -17.51
C PRO A 269 -16.75 -14.56 -17.74
N LYS A 270 -16.88 -15.28 -18.87
CA LYS A 270 -16.02 -16.44 -19.19
C LYS A 270 -14.63 -16.00 -19.60
N GLU A 271 -14.55 -14.98 -20.45
CA GLU A 271 -13.30 -14.41 -20.91
C GLU A 271 -12.71 -13.43 -19.91
N ARG A 272 -13.48 -13.04 -18.88
CA ARG A 272 -13.12 -11.98 -17.93
C ARG A 272 -12.76 -10.66 -18.62
N MET A 273 -13.56 -10.30 -19.62
CA MET A 273 -13.34 -9.14 -20.48
C MET A 273 -14.59 -8.27 -20.58
N GLY A 274 -14.36 -6.97 -20.66
CA GLY A 274 -15.37 -5.98 -21.04
C GLY A 274 -15.12 -5.49 -22.46
N TYR A 275 -16.17 -5.36 -23.23
CA TYR A 275 -16.15 -4.88 -24.61
C TYR A 275 -17.03 -3.65 -24.72
N PHE A 276 -16.46 -2.53 -25.16
CA PHE A 276 -17.15 -1.26 -25.36
C PHE A 276 -17.04 -0.86 -26.83
N ILE A 277 -18.10 -0.29 -27.35
CA ILE A 277 -18.17 0.22 -28.70
C ILE A 277 -18.64 1.69 -28.63
N TRP A 278 -17.83 2.58 -29.17
CA TRP A 278 -18.18 3.96 -29.45
C TRP A 278 -18.34 4.09 -30.97
N LYS A 279 -19.58 4.35 -31.44
CA LYS A 279 -19.86 4.43 -32.89
C LYS A 279 -20.49 5.79 -33.21
N GLU A 280 -19.78 6.57 -34.00
CA GLU A 280 -20.28 7.81 -34.61
C GLU A 280 -20.72 7.48 -36.04
N SER A 281 -21.88 7.99 -36.46
CA SER A 281 -22.47 7.79 -37.79
C SER A 281 -23.09 9.07 -38.35
N GLY A 282 -23.42 9.05 -39.62
CA GLY A 282 -23.92 10.24 -40.33
C GLY A 282 -22.82 11.24 -40.69
N LEU A 283 -21.59 10.76 -40.84
CA LEU A 283 -20.40 11.55 -41.13
C LEU A 283 -19.90 11.19 -42.53
N SER A 284 -19.74 12.17 -43.40
CA SER A 284 -19.22 11.99 -44.77
C SER A 284 -17.82 12.56 -44.93
N GLY A 285 -16.95 11.81 -45.64
CA GLY A 285 -15.62 12.30 -46.03
C GLY A 285 -14.56 12.28 -44.92
N ILE A 286 -14.78 11.49 -43.85
CA ILE A 286 -13.79 11.34 -42.79
C ILE A 286 -12.60 10.56 -43.33
N ARG A 287 -11.42 11.12 -43.17
CA ARG A 287 -10.15 10.44 -43.49
C ARG A 287 -9.37 10.16 -42.21
N PRO A 288 -8.64 9.01 -42.15
CA PRO A 288 -7.69 8.79 -41.08
C PRO A 288 -6.70 9.96 -41.01
N PRO A 289 -6.35 10.47 -39.83
CA PRO A 289 -5.28 11.46 -39.70
C PRO A 289 -3.95 10.83 -40.17
N GLU A 290 -3.09 11.63 -40.77
CA GLU A 290 -1.78 11.17 -41.27
C GLU A 290 -0.82 10.76 -40.14
N GLU A 291 -1.06 11.23 -38.93
CA GLU A 291 -0.26 10.89 -37.74
C GLU A 291 -0.97 9.87 -36.84
N THR A 292 -0.19 8.89 -36.37
CA THR A 292 -0.62 7.91 -35.35
C THR A 292 -0.84 8.63 -34.02
N GLY A 293 -2.05 9.15 -33.82
CA GLY A 293 -2.38 9.91 -32.64
C GLY A 293 -2.73 9.02 -31.44
N PHE A 294 -3.78 9.33 -30.87
CA PHE A 294 -4.39 9.04 -29.59
C PHE A 294 -4.47 7.53 -29.17
N GLY A 295 -4.78 6.59 -30.07
CA GLY A 295 -4.95 5.18 -29.72
C GLY A 295 -3.67 4.50 -29.20
N THR A 296 -2.53 4.86 -29.80
CA THR A 296 -1.21 4.30 -29.44
C THR A 296 -0.74 4.84 -28.08
N LEU A 297 -1.06 6.11 -27.77
CA LEU A 297 -0.68 6.72 -26.50
C LEU A 297 -1.55 6.21 -25.34
N LEU A 298 -2.85 6.00 -25.58
CA LEU A 298 -3.76 5.41 -24.59
C LEU A 298 -3.40 3.97 -24.27
N SER A 299 -3.06 3.16 -25.28
CA SER A 299 -2.63 1.78 -25.04
C SER A 299 -1.34 1.68 -24.21
N ARG A 300 -0.48 2.70 -24.28
CA ARG A 300 0.72 2.79 -23.41
C ARG A 300 0.40 3.24 -21.99
N SER A 301 -0.58 4.11 -21.84
CA SER A 301 -0.99 4.66 -20.53
C SER A 301 -1.89 3.71 -19.75
N PHE A 302 -2.58 2.78 -20.44
CA PHE A 302 -3.52 1.82 -19.86
C PHE A 302 -3.19 0.39 -20.33
N PRO A 303 -2.21 -0.30 -19.73
CA PRO A 303 -1.70 -1.59 -20.20
C PRO A 303 -2.75 -2.71 -20.24
N ASN A 304 -3.86 -2.56 -19.52
CA ASN A 304 -4.96 -3.54 -19.48
C ASN A 304 -6.14 -3.16 -20.39
N MET A 305 -5.94 -2.20 -21.30
CA MET A 305 -6.95 -1.72 -22.23
C MET A 305 -6.39 -1.73 -23.66
N LYS A 306 -7.17 -2.30 -24.57
CA LYS A 306 -6.90 -2.25 -26.02
C LYS A 306 -7.94 -1.36 -26.68
N VAL A 307 -7.50 -0.37 -27.47
CA VAL A 307 -8.35 0.55 -28.21
C VAL A 307 -8.05 0.40 -29.69
N GLU A 308 -9.06 0.04 -30.48
CA GLU A 308 -8.98 -0.12 -31.92
C GLU A 308 -9.96 0.84 -32.59
N LYS A 309 -9.45 1.73 -33.46
CA LYS A 309 -10.23 2.72 -34.19
C LYS A 309 -10.34 2.31 -35.66
N THR A 310 -11.56 2.27 -36.18
CA THR A 310 -11.88 1.97 -37.58
C THR A 310 -12.67 3.12 -38.19
N TYR A 311 -12.29 3.53 -39.40
CA TYR A 311 -13.01 4.53 -40.17
C TYR A 311 -13.93 3.78 -41.13
N GLU A 312 -15.25 3.97 -40.93
CA GLU A 312 -16.31 3.40 -41.75
C GLU A 312 -16.78 4.44 -42.81
N ASP A 313 -17.50 4.00 -43.85
CA ASP A 313 -17.95 4.91 -44.95
C ASP A 313 -18.83 6.05 -44.46
N ASP A 314 -19.61 5.82 -43.37
CA ASP A 314 -20.52 6.78 -42.80
C ASP A 314 -20.11 7.28 -41.40
N GLY A 315 -18.90 6.91 -40.93
CA GLY A 315 -18.53 7.31 -39.57
C GLY A 315 -17.25 6.67 -39.02
N ILE A 316 -17.21 6.64 -37.70
CA ILE A 316 -16.06 6.14 -36.94
C ILE A 316 -16.56 5.10 -35.93
N ARG A 317 -15.86 4.00 -35.83
CA ARG A 317 -16.03 2.96 -34.79
C ARG A 317 -14.78 2.86 -33.95
N ILE A 318 -14.94 2.91 -32.63
CA ILE A 318 -13.89 2.66 -31.65
C ILE A 318 -14.30 1.45 -30.82
N ASN A 319 -13.53 0.40 -30.90
CA ASN A 319 -13.70 -0.80 -30.08
C ASN A 319 -12.69 -0.75 -28.92
N ILE A 320 -13.17 -0.91 -27.70
CA ILE A 320 -12.36 -0.90 -26.49
C ILE A 320 -12.55 -2.25 -25.80
N THR A 321 -11.44 -2.93 -25.55
CA THR A 321 -11.42 -4.19 -24.81
C THR A 321 -10.64 -3.98 -23.51
N VAL A 322 -11.24 -4.34 -22.39
CA VAL A 322 -10.65 -4.15 -21.05
C VAL A 322 -10.70 -5.46 -20.27
N SER A 323 -9.67 -5.70 -19.44
CA SER A 323 -9.71 -6.81 -18.47
C SER A 323 -10.75 -6.53 -17.38
N GLN A 324 -11.40 -7.58 -16.88
CA GLN A 324 -12.39 -7.51 -15.79
C GLN A 324 -11.79 -6.94 -14.49
N ASP A 325 -10.48 -7.06 -14.29
CA ASP A 325 -9.80 -6.51 -13.10
C ASP A 325 -9.90 -4.97 -12.99
N ILE A 326 -10.29 -4.31 -14.10
CA ILE A 326 -10.57 -2.87 -14.15
C ILE A 326 -12.03 -2.58 -13.78
N LEU A 327 -12.90 -3.58 -13.85
CA LEU A 327 -14.34 -3.46 -13.68
C LEU A 327 -14.73 -4.08 -12.34
N GLU A 328 -15.38 -3.32 -11.47
CA GLU A 328 -16.08 -3.90 -10.31
C GLU A 328 -17.42 -4.46 -10.81
N LEU A 329 -17.50 -5.76 -10.92
CA LEU A 329 -18.80 -6.43 -11.10
C LEU A 329 -19.44 -6.55 -9.70
N GLU A 330 -20.63 -5.98 -9.51
CA GLU A 330 -21.47 -6.35 -8.37
C GLU A 330 -21.76 -7.86 -8.46
N GLN A 331 -21.32 -8.61 -7.43
CA GLN A 331 -21.62 -10.03 -7.26
C GLN A 331 -23.07 -10.19 -6.82
#